data_e0017254225552f87c691bcf2268c423
#
_entry.id   e0017254225552f87c691bcf2268c423
#
_cell.length_a   1.000
_cell.length_b   1.000
_cell.length_c   1.000
_cell.angle_alpha   90.00
_cell.angle_beta   90.00
_cell.angle_gamma   90.00
#
_symmetry.space_group_name_H-M   'P 1'
#
loop_
_entity.id
_entity.type
_entity.pdbx_description
1 polymer ?
#
loop_
_entity_poly.entity_id
_entity_poly.type
_entity_poly.pdbx_seq_one_letter_code
_entity_poly.pdbx_strand_id
1 'polypeptide(L)'
;MNKRLNFASLLLATTCYSQSFAGNHEDDFFQYAEEKVMRAVSNQRTWDGPMQGPAVRHEKNVIFVASDLRNGGVYGVGKGISEAISNINWHLRFIDGLGSEVRQGAAIRKAIGFEPDAIVLGGIDAVRHKTILKQAEDLGIVVIGWHATELVGGNPEIGLYTNITTDPLDVAEVAALLAIVNSNGRAKTVVFTDPNYEIAMIKANAMVNTIKRCGTCDVLELNYLPLDKIAEQMPATLKSLDDKYDEKITHILAINDLYIDYAIPSLESNLEEYRLIPQNISAGDGSKAAYKRINSGQFQLATVPEPLYLQGWQIVDELNRAFNQMPPSGYSAPVHLVTPDNVEELISQSDKGIYDPKNGYREAYLKIWKPQ
;
A
#
# COMPACT_ATOMS: atom_id res chain seq x y z
N MET A 1 78.64 -51.60 -3.71
CA MET A 1 77.56 -51.09 -4.59
C MET A 1 76.26 -51.13 -3.80
N ASN A 2 75.86 -50.05 -3.16
CA ASN A 2 74.54 -49.92 -2.47
C ASN A 2 74.07 -48.49 -2.67
N LYS A 3 73.05 -48.31 -3.50
CA LYS A 3 72.37 -47.05 -3.71
C LYS A 3 71.35 -46.85 -2.57
N ARG A 4 71.53 -45.78 -1.81
CA ARG A 4 70.54 -45.32 -0.83
C ARG A 4 69.51 -44.43 -1.53
N LEU A 5 68.22 -44.77 -1.41
CA LEU A 5 67.09 -43.93 -1.82
C LEU A 5 66.86 -42.87 -0.70
N ASN A 6 66.88 -41.61 -1.11
CA ASN A 6 66.43 -40.50 -0.30
C ASN A 6 64.92 -40.33 -0.44
N PHE A 7 64.16 -40.48 0.61
CA PHE A 7 62.76 -40.07 0.70
C PHE A 7 62.71 -38.57 1.05
N ALA A 8 62.30 -37.76 0.07
CA ALA A 8 61.95 -36.38 0.31
C ALA A 8 60.49 -36.33 0.80
N SER A 9 60.32 -35.91 2.07
CA SER A 9 58.96 -35.64 2.64
C SER A 9 58.37 -34.40 2.01
N LEU A 10 57.29 -34.61 1.22
CA LEU A 10 56.45 -33.54 0.68
C LEU A 10 55.47 -33.12 1.78
N LEU A 11 55.69 -31.99 2.46
CA LEU A 11 54.69 -31.34 3.28
C LEU A 11 53.64 -30.71 2.36
N LEU A 12 52.45 -31.32 2.30
CA LEU A 12 51.24 -30.68 1.73
C LEU A 12 50.78 -29.64 2.76
N ALA A 13 50.99 -28.37 2.44
CA ALA A 13 50.30 -27.28 3.12
C ALA A 13 48.87 -27.26 2.61
N THR A 14 47.95 -27.78 3.42
CA THR A 14 46.50 -27.55 3.27
C THR A 14 46.19 -26.11 3.66
N THR A 15 46.17 -25.21 2.66
CA THR A 15 45.56 -23.92 2.78
C THR A 15 44.04 -24.13 2.83
N CYS A 16 43.47 -24.07 4.02
CA CYS A 16 42.01 -23.90 4.22
C CYS A 16 41.61 -22.59 3.55
N TYR A 17 41.04 -22.65 2.35
CA TYR A 17 40.20 -21.56 1.84
C TYR A 17 38.91 -21.56 2.65
N SER A 18 38.85 -20.73 3.68
CA SER A 18 37.61 -20.26 4.24
C SER A 18 36.98 -19.28 3.24
N GLN A 19 36.38 -19.79 2.18
CA GLN A 19 35.46 -19.00 1.35
C GLN A 19 34.25 -18.69 2.24
N SER A 20 34.04 -17.40 2.43
CA SER A 20 32.99 -16.81 3.21
C SER A 20 31.62 -17.25 2.67
N PHE A 21 30.87 -17.97 3.50
CA PHE A 21 29.43 -18.25 3.32
C PHE A 21 28.56 -16.98 3.36
N ALA A 22 29.14 -15.81 3.60
CA ALA A 22 28.42 -14.52 3.63
C ALA A 22 28.09 -14.01 2.23
N GLY A 23 28.91 -14.24 1.21
CA GLY A 23 28.67 -13.76 -0.16
C GLY A 23 27.43 -14.37 -0.82
N ASN A 24 27.15 -15.65 -0.57
CA ASN A 24 26.01 -16.34 -1.18
C ASN A 24 24.64 -15.81 -0.66
N HIS A 25 24.55 -15.43 0.60
CA HIS A 25 23.29 -14.95 1.19
C HIS A 25 22.89 -13.54 0.72
N GLU A 26 23.86 -12.66 0.49
CA GLU A 26 23.59 -11.30 -0.02
C GLU A 26 23.21 -11.35 -1.49
N ASP A 27 23.90 -12.15 -2.29
CA ASP A 27 23.58 -12.36 -3.70
C ASP A 27 22.20 -13.01 -3.87
N ASP A 28 21.85 -14.00 -3.06
CA ASP A 28 20.56 -14.69 -3.06
C ASP A 28 19.41 -13.71 -2.69
N PHE A 29 19.63 -12.81 -1.71
CA PHE A 29 18.63 -11.84 -1.32
C PHE A 29 18.45 -10.74 -2.38
N PHE A 30 19.51 -10.27 -3.00
CA PHE A 30 19.43 -9.29 -4.06
C PHE A 30 18.69 -9.86 -5.29
N GLN A 31 18.99 -11.10 -5.68
CA GLN A 31 18.25 -11.79 -6.74
C GLN A 31 16.76 -11.94 -6.40
N TYR A 32 16.42 -12.33 -5.17
CA TYR A 32 15.04 -12.37 -4.70
C TYR A 32 14.35 -10.99 -4.84
N ALA A 33 15.07 -9.90 -4.49
CA ALA A 33 14.56 -8.55 -4.61
C ALA A 33 14.24 -8.19 -6.06
N GLU A 34 15.17 -8.46 -6.99
CA GLU A 34 14.95 -8.23 -8.43
C GLU A 34 13.77 -9.02 -8.97
N GLU A 35 13.67 -10.31 -8.65
CA GLU A 35 12.57 -11.16 -9.10
C GLU A 35 11.20 -10.70 -8.55
N LYS A 36 11.14 -10.28 -7.28
CA LYS A 36 9.88 -9.81 -6.68
C LYS A 36 9.47 -8.45 -7.26
N VAL A 37 10.40 -7.53 -7.47
CA VAL A 37 10.17 -6.24 -8.13
C VAL A 37 9.67 -6.46 -9.56
N MET A 38 10.33 -7.31 -10.36
CA MET A 38 9.92 -7.62 -11.73
C MET A 38 8.50 -8.21 -11.80
N ARG A 39 8.16 -9.10 -10.87
CA ARG A 39 6.79 -9.66 -10.79
C ARG A 39 5.76 -8.58 -10.49
N ALA A 40 6.07 -7.67 -9.57
CA ALA A 40 5.16 -6.58 -9.19
C ALA A 40 4.95 -5.54 -10.30
N VAL A 41 5.95 -5.32 -11.17
CA VAL A 41 5.83 -4.46 -12.37
C VAL A 41 4.94 -5.08 -13.44
N SER A 42 4.85 -6.43 -13.48
CA SER A 42 4.09 -7.13 -14.51
C SER A 42 2.59 -6.90 -14.38
N ASN A 43 1.89 -6.71 -15.51
CA ASN A 43 0.45 -6.51 -15.52
C ASN A 43 -0.31 -7.81 -15.30
N GLN A 44 -1.22 -7.82 -14.32
CA GLN A 44 -2.20 -8.89 -14.15
C GLN A 44 -3.26 -8.80 -15.26
N ARG A 45 -3.33 -9.82 -16.13
CA ARG A 45 -4.24 -9.86 -17.28
C ARG A 45 -5.45 -10.77 -17.08
N THR A 46 -5.45 -11.59 -16.04
CA THR A 46 -6.50 -12.60 -15.79
C THR A 46 -7.12 -12.36 -14.43
N TRP A 47 -8.45 -12.41 -14.36
CA TRP A 47 -9.17 -12.36 -13.11
C TRP A 47 -8.93 -13.61 -12.27
N ASP A 48 -8.50 -13.42 -11.03
CA ASP A 48 -8.20 -14.46 -10.05
C ASP A 48 -9.10 -14.39 -8.80
N GLY A 49 -10.06 -13.47 -8.79
CA GLY A 49 -11.00 -13.28 -7.69
C GLY A 49 -12.27 -14.11 -7.80
N PRO A 50 -13.33 -13.74 -7.04
CA PRO A 50 -14.58 -14.50 -6.98
C PRO A 50 -15.23 -14.70 -8.35
N MET A 51 -15.65 -15.94 -8.60
CA MET A 51 -16.43 -16.34 -9.78
C MET A 51 -17.87 -16.74 -9.42
N GLN A 52 -18.17 -16.83 -8.12
CA GLN A 52 -19.47 -17.23 -7.58
C GLN A 52 -19.84 -16.36 -6.38
N GLY A 53 -21.13 -16.08 -6.24
CA GLY A 53 -21.69 -15.30 -5.17
C GLY A 53 -23.20 -15.17 -5.30
N PRO A 54 -23.86 -14.45 -4.37
CA PRO A 54 -25.30 -14.25 -4.41
C PRO A 54 -25.71 -13.24 -5.46
N ALA A 55 -26.87 -13.42 -6.06
CA ALA A 55 -27.52 -12.36 -6.83
C ALA A 55 -27.68 -11.11 -5.97
N VAL A 56 -27.62 -9.94 -6.60
CA VAL A 56 -27.65 -8.67 -5.87
C VAL A 56 -28.99 -8.47 -5.16
N ARG A 57 -28.96 -8.04 -3.89
CA ARG A 57 -30.14 -7.55 -3.19
C ARG A 57 -30.51 -6.16 -3.71
N HIS A 58 -31.80 -5.90 -3.89
CA HIS A 58 -32.30 -4.61 -4.38
C HIS A 58 -32.39 -3.58 -3.25
N GLU A 59 -32.36 -2.30 -3.65
CA GLU A 59 -32.69 -1.13 -2.82
C GLU A 59 -31.90 -1.07 -1.50
N LYS A 60 -30.57 -0.91 -1.59
CA LYS A 60 -29.70 -0.75 -0.45
C LYS A 60 -29.18 0.68 -0.33
N ASN A 61 -29.14 1.20 0.90
CA ASN A 61 -28.55 2.48 1.25
C ASN A 61 -27.18 2.26 1.89
N VAL A 62 -26.15 2.74 1.23
CA VAL A 62 -24.76 2.62 1.68
C VAL A 62 -24.18 4.00 1.97
N ILE A 63 -23.50 4.15 3.11
CA ILE A 63 -22.77 5.37 3.43
C ILE A 63 -21.28 5.08 3.46
N PHE A 64 -20.53 5.79 2.60
CA PHE A 64 -19.07 5.80 2.62
C PHE A 64 -18.60 6.93 3.55
N VAL A 65 -17.97 6.57 4.66
CA VAL A 65 -17.36 7.50 5.59
C VAL A 65 -15.87 7.53 5.30
N ALA A 66 -15.41 8.62 4.69
CA ALA A 66 -14.03 8.84 4.32
C ALA A 66 -13.23 9.36 5.52
N SER A 67 -11.99 8.90 5.69
CA SER A 67 -11.06 9.52 6.65
C SER A 67 -10.74 10.96 6.25
N ASP A 68 -10.46 11.18 4.97
CA ASP A 68 -10.20 12.48 4.35
C ASP A 68 -10.35 12.36 2.82
N LEU A 69 -11.29 13.08 2.22
CA LEU A 69 -11.50 13.05 0.76
C LEU A 69 -10.38 13.77 -0.04
N ARG A 70 -9.47 14.46 0.62
CA ARG A 70 -8.26 15.01 -0.02
C ARG A 70 -7.23 13.92 -0.31
N ASN A 71 -7.28 12.79 0.41
CA ASN A 71 -6.45 11.62 0.12
C ASN A 71 -6.93 10.96 -1.18
N GLY A 72 -6.03 10.86 -2.18
CA GLY A 72 -6.34 10.32 -3.50
C GLY A 72 -6.76 8.85 -3.50
N GLY A 73 -6.23 8.03 -2.57
CA GLY A 73 -6.63 6.63 -2.38
C GLY A 73 -8.05 6.50 -1.85
N VAL A 74 -8.35 7.22 -0.75
CA VAL A 74 -9.70 7.26 -0.15
C VAL A 74 -10.74 7.75 -1.16
N TYR A 75 -10.43 8.82 -1.90
CA TYR A 75 -11.33 9.32 -2.94
C TYR A 75 -11.50 8.32 -4.07
N GLY A 76 -10.41 7.67 -4.50
CA GLY A 76 -10.40 6.71 -5.60
C GLY A 76 -11.25 5.47 -5.32
N VAL A 77 -11.14 4.87 -4.14
CA VAL A 77 -11.98 3.72 -3.76
C VAL A 77 -13.45 4.10 -3.66
N GLY A 78 -13.76 5.29 -3.14
CA GLY A 78 -15.13 5.82 -3.13
C GLY A 78 -15.72 5.98 -4.54
N LYS A 79 -14.89 6.38 -5.53
CA LYS A 79 -15.28 6.43 -6.94
C LYS A 79 -15.50 5.03 -7.51
N GLY A 80 -14.69 4.04 -7.13
CA GLY A 80 -14.88 2.64 -7.49
C GLY A 80 -16.22 2.08 -6.97
N ILE A 81 -16.56 2.38 -5.71
CA ILE A 81 -17.89 2.04 -5.14
C ILE A 81 -19.02 2.70 -5.95
N SER A 82 -18.88 4.01 -6.26
CA SER A 82 -19.88 4.73 -7.07
C SER A 82 -20.08 4.08 -8.43
N GLU A 83 -19.00 3.66 -9.10
CA GLU A 83 -19.06 2.97 -10.39
C GLU A 83 -19.78 1.63 -10.26
N ALA A 84 -19.42 0.82 -9.27
CA ALA A 84 -20.05 -0.49 -9.04
C ALA A 84 -21.56 -0.35 -8.76
N ILE A 85 -21.93 0.54 -7.86
CA ILE A 85 -23.33 0.80 -7.47
C ILE A 85 -24.17 1.31 -8.64
N SER A 86 -23.60 2.06 -9.58
CA SER A 86 -24.33 2.54 -10.77
C SER A 86 -24.89 1.41 -11.66
N ASN A 87 -24.38 0.20 -11.51
CA ASN A 87 -24.84 -0.99 -12.25
C ASN A 87 -25.98 -1.75 -11.54
N ILE A 88 -26.30 -1.37 -10.31
CA ILE A 88 -27.31 -2.00 -9.46
C ILE A 88 -28.16 -0.92 -8.80
N ASN A 89 -29.33 -1.27 -8.27
CA ASN A 89 -30.24 -0.30 -7.69
C ASN A 89 -29.93 -0.02 -6.22
N TRP A 90 -28.73 0.52 -5.92
CA TRP A 90 -28.33 0.93 -4.58
C TRP A 90 -28.05 2.43 -4.53
N HIS A 91 -28.12 3.01 -3.34
CA HIS A 91 -27.85 4.43 -3.11
C HIS A 91 -26.57 4.60 -2.30
N LEU A 92 -25.71 5.53 -2.71
CA LEU A 92 -24.45 5.85 -2.04
C LEU A 92 -24.43 7.30 -1.58
N ARG A 93 -24.04 7.50 -0.31
CA ARG A 93 -23.79 8.81 0.26
C ARG A 93 -22.37 8.88 0.81
N PHE A 94 -21.70 10.02 0.63
CA PHE A 94 -20.38 10.28 1.20
C PHE A 94 -20.50 11.18 2.43
N ILE A 95 -19.68 10.88 3.47
CA ILE A 95 -19.44 11.76 4.62
C ILE A 95 -17.92 11.84 4.81
N ASP A 96 -17.39 13.08 4.86
CA ASP A 96 -15.96 13.34 5.02
C ASP A 96 -15.59 13.50 6.48
N GLY A 97 -14.59 12.75 6.96
CA GLY A 97 -14.01 12.84 8.29
C GLY A 97 -12.94 13.93 8.42
N LEU A 98 -12.57 14.58 7.32
CA LEU A 98 -11.69 15.75 7.28
C LEU A 98 -10.31 15.53 7.96
N GLY A 99 -9.79 14.30 7.94
CA GLY A 99 -8.45 13.94 8.44
C GLY A 99 -8.29 13.91 9.97
N SER A 100 -9.35 14.09 10.75
CA SER A 100 -9.28 14.12 12.20
C SER A 100 -10.04 12.96 12.83
N GLU A 101 -9.42 12.22 13.75
CA GLU A 101 -10.04 11.10 14.47
C GLU A 101 -11.37 11.49 15.12
N VAL A 102 -11.43 12.67 15.77
CA VAL A 102 -12.65 13.19 16.40
C VAL A 102 -13.76 13.41 15.37
N ARG A 103 -13.42 13.98 14.22
CA ARG A 103 -14.38 14.22 13.13
C ARG A 103 -14.79 12.93 12.43
N GLN A 104 -13.87 11.96 12.28
CA GLN A 104 -14.17 10.63 11.77
C GLN A 104 -15.19 9.92 12.66
N GLY A 105 -15.01 9.94 13.99
CA GLY A 105 -15.97 9.40 14.93
C GLY A 105 -17.34 10.11 14.89
N ALA A 106 -17.35 11.44 14.70
CA ALA A 106 -18.59 12.19 14.51
C ALA A 106 -19.28 11.83 13.18
N ALA A 107 -18.50 11.61 12.11
CA ALA A 107 -19.01 11.20 10.80
C ALA A 107 -19.64 9.80 10.83
N ILE A 108 -19.02 8.84 11.56
CA ILE A 108 -19.59 7.49 11.76
C ILE A 108 -20.92 7.59 12.53
N ARG A 109 -20.97 8.34 13.64
CA ARG A 109 -22.23 8.55 14.38
C ARG A 109 -23.32 9.19 13.52
N LYS A 110 -22.95 10.18 12.70
CA LYS A 110 -23.88 10.78 11.73
C LYS A 110 -24.37 9.78 10.70
N ALA A 111 -23.48 8.89 10.22
CA ALA A 111 -23.86 7.82 9.30
C ALA A 111 -24.87 6.87 9.93
N ILE A 112 -24.65 6.43 11.17
CA ILE A 112 -25.58 5.58 11.92
C ILE A 112 -26.95 6.26 12.05
N GLY A 113 -26.98 7.58 12.33
CA GLY A 113 -28.22 8.34 12.46
C GLY A 113 -29.05 8.46 11.18
N PHE A 114 -28.53 8.05 10.03
CA PHE A 114 -29.31 7.91 8.78
C PHE A 114 -29.92 6.50 8.61
N GLU A 115 -29.65 5.58 9.54
CA GLU A 115 -30.14 4.20 9.52
C GLU A 115 -29.88 3.50 8.16
N PRO A 116 -28.63 3.49 7.64
CA PRO A 116 -28.33 2.86 6.37
C PRO A 116 -28.31 1.33 6.51
N ASP A 117 -28.39 0.62 5.39
CA ASP A 117 -28.13 -0.84 5.37
C ASP A 117 -26.65 -1.16 5.66
N ALA A 118 -25.73 -0.27 5.24
CA ALA A 118 -24.30 -0.45 5.48
C ALA A 118 -23.52 0.85 5.59
N ILE A 119 -22.41 0.77 6.32
CA ILE A 119 -21.36 1.79 6.41
C ILE A 119 -20.06 1.21 5.88
N VAL A 120 -19.39 1.95 4.98
CA VAL A 120 -18.04 1.64 4.52
C VAL A 120 -17.07 2.65 5.12
N LEU A 121 -16.08 2.17 5.85
CA LEU A 121 -15.00 3.00 6.42
C LEU A 121 -13.87 3.12 5.39
N GLY A 122 -13.67 4.30 4.84
CA GLY A 122 -12.59 4.57 3.87
C GLY A 122 -11.35 5.14 4.55
N GLY A 123 -10.36 4.32 4.89
CA GLY A 123 -9.11 4.74 5.52
C GLY A 123 -9.27 5.21 6.97
N ILE A 124 -10.32 4.78 7.65
CA ILE A 124 -10.57 5.07 9.07
C ILE A 124 -10.16 3.86 9.90
N ASP A 125 -9.31 4.06 10.90
CA ASP A 125 -8.92 3.00 11.83
C ASP A 125 -10.12 2.51 12.66
N ALA A 126 -10.58 1.28 12.37
CA ALA A 126 -11.77 0.71 12.99
C ALA A 126 -11.55 0.39 14.47
N VAL A 127 -10.33 0.06 14.89
CA VAL A 127 -10.02 -0.29 16.31
C VAL A 127 -10.28 0.91 17.22
N ARG A 128 -9.88 2.11 16.77
CA ARG A 128 -10.10 3.36 17.52
C ARG A 128 -11.58 3.72 17.67
N HIS A 129 -12.44 3.22 16.78
CA HIS A 129 -13.87 3.49 16.77
C HIS A 129 -14.73 2.28 17.20
N LYS A 130 -14.12 1.23 17.77
CA LYS A 130 -14.76 -0.03 18.18
C LYS A 130 -16.13 0.16 18.84
N THR A 131 -16.23 1.06 19.83
CA THR A 131 -17.50 1.29 20.56
C THR A 131 -18.62 1.77 19.65
N ILE A 132 -18.32 2.65 18.69
CA ILE A 132 -19.30 3.20 17.75
C ILE A 132 -19.69 2.13 16.71
N LEU A 133 -18.73 1.31 16.26
CA LEU A 133 -18.98 0.25 15.30
C LEU A 133 -19.83 -0.87 15.88
N LYS A 134 -19.64 -1.20 17.17
CA LYS A 134 -20.53 -2.15 17.88
C LYS A 134 -21.97 -1.63 17.98
N GLN A 135 -22.17 -0.31 18.15
CA GLN A 135 -23.50 0.28 18.09
C GLN A 135 -24.14 0.13 16.70
N ALA A 136 -23.35 0.27 15.62
CA ALA A 136 -23.86 0.03 14.27
C ALA A 136 -24.27 -1.43 14.08
N GLU A 137 -23.45 -2.37 14.55
CA GLU A 137 -23.74 -3.81 14.49
C GLU A 137 -25.01 -4.16 15.27
N ASP A 138 -25.19 -3.61 16.49
CA ASP A 138 -26.40 -3.82 17.33
C ASP A 138 -27.68 -3.33 16.63
N LEU A 139 -27.56 -2.34 15.74
CA LEU A 139 -28.64 -1.83 14.89
C LEU A 139 -28.81 -2.61 13.57
N GLY A 140 -28.03 -3.68 13.36
CA GLY A 140 -28.06 -4.48 12.14
C GLY A 140 -27.42 -3.81 10.92
N ILE A 141 -26.64 -2.73 11.11
CA ILE A 141 -25.93 -2.04 10.05
C ILE A 141 -24.63 -2.82 9.75
N VAL A 142 -24.45 -3.25 8.51
CA VAL A 142 -23.20 -3.91 8.07
C VAL A 142 -22.06 -2.90 8.00
N VAL A 143 -20.92 -3.22 8.59
CA VAL A 143 -19.71 -2.38 8.50
C VAL A 143 -18.62 -3.09 7.73
N ILE A 144 -18.12 -2.46 6.68
CA ILE A 144 -16.95 -2.89 5.88
C ILE A 144 -15.87 -1.83 5.98
N GLY A 145 -14.61 -2.28 6.07
CA GLY A 145 -13.43 -1.42 6.03
C GLY A 145 -12.70 -1.47 4.68
N TRP A 146 -12.13 -0.35 4.31
CA TRP A 146 -11.02 -0.24 3.36
C TRP A 146 -9.87 0.44 4.10
N HIS A 147 -8.73 -0.27 4.24
CA HIS A 147 -7.60 0.17 5.07
C HIS A 147 -8.03 0.52 6.53
N ALA A 148 -9.00 -0.21 7.08
CA ALA A 148 -9.56 0.09 8.39
C ALA A 148 -8.95 -0.72 9.53
N THR A 149 -8.19 -1.76 9.21
CA THR A 149 -7.37 -2.56 10.13
C THR A 149 -6.04 -2.91 9.46
N GLU A 150 -5.12 -3.43 10.25
CA GLU A 150 -3.79 -3.85 9.79
C GLU A 150 -3.80 -5.05 8.83
N LEU A 151 -4.83 -5.88 8.87
CA LEU A 151 -4.93 -7.13 8.13
C LEU A 151 -6.15 -7.16 7.21
N VAL A 152 -6.05 -8.01 6.19
CA VAL A 152 -7.20 -8.39 5.34
C VAL A 152 -8.21 -9.20 6.17
N GLY A 153 -9.50 -9.02 5.88
CA GLY A 153 -10.56 -9.85 6.46
C GLY A 153 -11.34 -9.20 7.59
N GLY A 154 -12.22 -9.98 8.20
CA GLY A 154 -13.16 -9.50 9.21
C GLY A 154 -12.59 -9.47 10.62
N ASN A 155 -13.17 -8.61 11.45
CA ASN A 155 -12.94 -8.58 12.88
C ASN A 155 -14.26 -8.42 13.64
N PRO A 156 -14.96 -9.53 13.98
CA PRO A 156 -16.23 -9.48 14.68
C PRO A 156 -16.16 -8.83 16.06
N GLU A 157 -15.00 -8.85 16.72
CA GLU A 157 -14.82 -8.22 18.04
C GLU A 157 -15.05 -6.70 18.02
N ILE A 158 -14.84 -6.07 16.86
CA ILE A 158 -15.06 -4.66 16.65
C ILE A 158 -16.26 -4.34 15.74
N GLY A 159 -17.07 -5.37 15.38
CA GLY A 159 -18.24 -5.20 14.51
C GLY A 159 -17.87 -4.99 13.04
N LEU A 160 -16.70 -5.44 12.59
CA LEU A 160 -16.24 -5.30 11.21
C LEU A 160 -16.46 -6.61 10.44
N TYR A 161 -17.34 -6.59 9.43
CA TYR A 161 -17.63 -7.77 8.61
C TYR A 161 -16.41 -8.20 7.80
N THR A 162 -15.75 -7.28 7.11
CA THR A 162 -14.46 -7.52 6.44
C THR A 162 -13.70 -6.22 6.24
N ASN A 163 -12.38 -6.31 6.10
CA ASN A 163 -11.49 -5.21 5.69
C ASN A 163 -10.85 -5.54 4.35
N ILE A 164 -10.99 -4.64 3.39
CA ILE A 164 -10.45 -4.77 2.04
C ILE A 164 -9.18 -3.94 1.94
N THR A 165 -8.12 -4.59 1.52
CA THR A 165 -6.79 -4.01 1.27
C THR A 165 -5.99 -5.01 0.45
N THR A 166 -5.02 -4.57 -0.33
CA THR A 166 -3.91 -5.42 -0.74
C THR A 166 -3.10 -5.77 0.51
N ASP A 167 -2.40 -6.89 0.53
CA ASP A 167 -1.60 -7.25 1.71
C ASP A 167 -0.59 -6.13 2.04
N PRO A 168 -0.73 -5.42 3.16
CA PRO A 168 0.12 -4.28 3.48
C PRO A 168 1.58 -4.64 3.71
N LEU A 169 1.87 -5.89 4.09
CA LEU A 169 3.24 -6.38 4.23
C LEU A 169 3.90 -6.54 2.86
N ASP A 170 3.19 -7.12 1.89
CA ASP A 170 3.68 -7.27 0.53
C ASP A 170 3.85 -5.92 -0.18
N VAL A 171 2.90 -4.99 0.00
CA VAL A 171 2.99 -3.62 -0.52
C VAL A 171 4.24 -2.91 0.00
N ALA A 172 4.48 -2.98 1.30
CA ALA A 172 5.64 -2.36 1.94
C ALA A 172 6.95 -3.05 1.55
N GLU A 173 6.96 -4.39 1.47
CA GLU A 173 8.14 -5.14 1.05
C GLU A 173 8.55 -4.76 -0.38
N VAL A 174 7.61 -4.71 -1.32
CA VAL A 174 7.92 -4.34 -2.72
C VAL A 174 8.49 -2.92 -2.82
N ALA A 175 7.95 -1.95 -2.07
CA ALA A 175 8.49 -0.59 -2.03
C ALA A 175 9.95 -0.56 -1.54
N ALA A 176 10.25 -1.29 -0.47
CA ALA A 176 11.59 -1.37 0.08
C ALA A 176 12.57 -2.16 -0.82
N LEU A 177 12.12 -3.25 -1.42
CA LEU A 177 12.92 -4.03 -2.37
C LEU A 177 13.29 -3.19 -3.60
N LEU A 178 12.39 -2.32 -4.08
CA LEU A 178 12.73 -1.40 -5.18
C LEU A 178 13.86 -0.45 -4.78
N ALA A 179 13.88 0.08 -3.56
CA ALA A 179 14.99 0.93 -3.09
C ALA A 179 16.33 0.16 -3.07
N ILE A 180 16.30 -1.11 -2.64
CA ILE A 180 17.48 -1.98 -2.65
C ILE A 180 17.97 -2.22 -4.08
N VAL A 181 17.09 -2.60 -5.00
CA VAL A 181 17.43 -2.86 -6.41
C VAL A 181 17.92 -1.58 -7.09
N ASN A 182 17.20 -0.46 -6.94
CA ASN A 182 17.57 0.81 -7.56
C ASN A 182 18.93 1.36 -7.08
N SER A 183 19.31 1.07 -5.83
CA SER A 183 20.61 1.47 -5.26
C SER A 183 21.74 0.46 -5.50
N ASN A 184 21.48 -0.65 -6.19
CA ASN A 184 22.41 -1.80 -6.29
C ASN A 184 22.89 -2.26 -4.88
N GLY A 185 21.94 -2.46 -3.95
CA GLY A 185 22.21 -2.94 -2.61
C GLY A 185 22.86 -1.91 -1.68
N ARG A 186 22.73 -0.61 -1.94
CA ARG A 186 23.37 0.47 -1.15
C ARG A 186 22.38 1.53 -0.69
N ALA A 187 21.13 1.14 -0.49
CA ALA A 187 20.10 2.06 -0.06
C ALA A 187 20.38 2.62 1.34
N LYS A 188 20.28 3.94 1.49
CA LYS A 188 20.28 4.66 2.76
C LYS A 188 18.94 5.37 2.87
N THR A 189 18.08 4.86 3.72
CA THR A 189 16.65 5.18 3.68
C THR A 189 16.19 5.96 4.90
N VAL A 190 15.28 6.90 4.67
CA VAL A 190 14.38 7.46 5.69
C VAL A 190 13.00 6.94 5.40
N VAL A 191 12.29 6.46 6.42
CA VAL A 191 10.94 5.92 6.30
C VAL A 191 9.96 6.85 6.99
N PHE A 192 8.93 7.35 6.28
CA PHE A 192 7.87 8.19 6.84
C PHE A 192 6.63 7.36 7.16
N THR A 193 6.06 7.59 8.35
CA THR A 193 4.84 6.92 8.81
C THR A 193 3.99 7.81 9.71
N ASP A 194 2.72 7.42 9.88
CA ASP A 194 1.80 8.00 10.86
C ASP A 194 1.51 7.00 11.99
N PRO A 195 1.90 7.31 13.24
CA PRO A 195 1.67 6.41 14.37
C PRO A 195 0.20 6.30 14.80
N ASN A 196 -0.69 7.10 14.21
CA ASN A 196 -2.11 7.08 14.53
C ASN A 196 -2.88 5.97 13.78
N TYR A 197 -2.26 5.29 12.82
CA TYR A 197 -2.88 4.22 12.03
C TYR A 197 -2.07 2.93 12.14
N GLU A 198 -2.72 1.85 12.57
CA GLU A 198 -2.07 0.54 12.71
C GLU A 198 -1.51 0.03 11.37
N ILE A 199 -2.27 0.17 10.29
CA ILE A 199 -1.81 -0.20 8.94
C ILE A 199 -0.57 0.59 8.49
N ALA A 200 -0.46 1.87 8.87
CA ALA A 200 0.71 2.69 8.56
C ALA A 200 1.95 2.20 9.30
N MET A 201 1.80 1.84 10.57
CA MET A 201 2.88 1.30 11.38
C MET A 201 3.35 -0.06 10.89
N ILE A 202 2.44 -0.94 10.48
CA ILE A 202 2.77 -2.24 9.88
C ILE A 202 3.56 -2.07 8.58
N LYS A 203 3.10 -1.21 7.66
CA LYS A 203 3.84 -0.90 6.42
C LYS A 203 5.23 -0.36 6.71
N ALA A 204 5.35 0.61 7.61
CA ALA A 204 6.65 1.21 7.96
C ALA A 204 7.62 0.19 8.56
N ASN A 205 7.15 -0.63 9.50
CA ASN A 205 7.96 -1.67 10.10
C ASN A 205 8.39 -2.74 9.08
N ALA A 206 7.51 -3.11 8.15
CA ALA A 206 7.83 -4.04 7.08
C ALA A 206 8.92 -3.45 6.15
N MET A 207 8.82 -2.18 5.74
CA MET A 207 9.86 -1.50 4.97
C MET A 207 11.20 -1.50 5.71
N VAL A 208 11.20 -1.10 6.98
CA VAL A 208 12.40 -1.11 7.83
C VAL A 208 13.04 -2.50 7.91
N ASN A 209 12.23 -3.53 8.15
CA ASN A 209 12.70 -4.90 8.26
C ASN A 209 13.25 -5.42 6.92
N THR A 210 12.62 -5.07 5.81
CA THR A 210 13.10 -5.44 4.47
C THR A 210 14.45 -4.80 4.14
N ILE A 211 14.61 -3.49 4.40
CA ILE A 211 15.90 -2.81 4.21
C ILE A 211 17.00 -3.47 5.07
N LYS A 212 16.70 -3.84 6.32
CA LYS A 212 17.67 -4.51 7.22
C LYS A 212 18.10 -5.90 6.75
N ARG A 213 17.36 -6.57 5.88
CA ARG A 213 17.77 -7.84 5.27
C ARG A 213 18.88 -7.67 4.25
N CYS A 214 19.03 -6.47 3.69
CA CYS A 214 20.15 -6.11 2.82
C CYS A 214 21.35 -5.72 3.70
N GLY A 215 22.39 -6.55 3.72
CA GLY A 215 23.55 -6.37 4.62
C GLY A 215 24.37 -5.10 4.40
N THR A 216 24.19 -4.45 3.23
CA THR A 216 24.91 -3.23 2.82
C THR A 216 24.01 -1.99 2.76
N CYS A 217 22.73 -2.12 3.15
CA CYS A 217 21.75 -1.03 3.20
C CYS A 217 21.57 -0.51 4.63
N ASP A 218 21.16 0.74 4.77
CA ASP A 218 20.92 1.39 6.06
C ASP A 218 19.52 1.98 6.16
N VAL A 219 18.85 1.79 7.29
CA VAL A 219 17.72 2.62 7.70
C VAL A 219 18.28 3.73 8.59
N LEU A 220 18.37 4.93 8.05
CA LEU A 220 18.90 6.10 8.75
C LEU A 220 17.90 6.60 9.80
N GLU A 221 16.60 6.61 9.47
CA GLU A 221 15.57 7.07 10.38
C GLU A 221 14.19 6.49 10.03
N LEU A 222 13.40 6.14 11.06
CA LEU A 222 11.96 5.98 10.98
C LEU A 222 11.32 7.27 11.52
N ASN A 223 10.76 8.08 10.63
CA ASN A 223 10.20 9.39 10.95
C ASN A 223 8.68 9.31 11.16
N TYR A 224 8.24 9.72 12.34
CA TYR A 224 6.83 9.74 12.75
C TYR A 224 6.23 11.12 12.45
N LEU A 225 5.57 11.25 11.32
CA LEU A 225 4.94 12.50 10.89
C LEU A 225 3.45 12.25 10.62
N PRO A 226 2.54 12.64 11.54
CA PRO A 226 1.10 12.44 11.37
C PRO A 226 0.54 13.07 10.10
N LEU A 227 -0.36 12.36 9.41
CA LEU A 227 -0.95 12.77 8.13
C LEU A 227 -1.67 14.13 8.23
N ASP A 228 -2.31 14.44 9.35
CA ASP A 228 -2.98 15.73 9.58
C ASP A 228 -2.00 16.90 9.82
N LYS A 229 -0.71 16.61 10.01
CA LYS A 229 0.37 17.58 10.25
C LYS A 229 1.36 17.71 9.09
N ILE A 230 1.26 16.87 8.08
CA ILE A 230 2.24 16.83 6.96
C ILE A 230 2.41 18.21 6.33
N ALA A 231 1.31 18.90 6.00
CA ALA A 231 1.35 20.19 5.32
C ALA A 231 2.12 21.24 6.10
N GLU A 232 2.03 21.20 7.44
CA GLU A 232 2.70 22.16 8.33
C GLU A 232 4.15 21.78 8.60
N GLN A 233 4.43 20.49 8.81
CA GLN A 233 5.70 20.02 9.36
C GLN A 233 6.69 19.51 8.31
N MET A 234 6.23 19.10 7.13
CA MET A 234 7.11 18.51 6.10
C MET A 234 8.30 19.41 5.72
N PRO A 235 8.17 20.74 5.50
CA PRO A 235 9.31 21.56 5.15
C PRO A 235 10.42 21.57 6.22
N ALA A 236 10.04 21.71 7.49
CA ALA A 236 10.99 21.70 8.59
C ALA A 236 11.61 20.31 8.80
N THR A 237 10.83 19.24 8.59
CA THR A 237 11.31 17.86 8.69
C THR A 237 12.35 17.56 7.62
N LEU A 238 12.10 17.92 6.36
CA LEU A 238 13.05 17.71 5.27
C LEU A 238 14.35 18.45 5.51
N LYS A 239 14.27 19.73 5.95
CA LYS A 239 15.46 20.52 6.29
C LYS A 239 16.24 19.86 7.42
N SER A 240 15.59 19.40 8.47
CA SER A 240 16.24 18.71 9.59
C SER A 240 16.93 17.42 9.17
N LEU A 241 16.33 16.65 8.25
CA LEU A 241 16.92 15.44 7.70
C LEU A 241 18.16 15.75 6.85
N ASP A 242 18.10 16.78 6.02
CA ASP A 242 19.23 17.24 5.22
C ASP A 242 20.39 17.70 6.11
N ASP A 243 20.14 18.57 7.08
CA ASP A 243 21.13 19.04 8.06
C ASP A 243 21.76 17.88 8.85
N LYS A 244 21.00 16.83 9.16
CA LYS A 244 21.45 15.70 9.98
C LYS A 244 22.27 14.67 9.20
N TYR A 245 21.87 14.39 7.96
CA TYR A 245 22.43 13.26 7.21
C TYR A 245 23.36 13.68 6.07
N ASP A 246 23.45 14.96 5.73
CA ASP A 246 24.44 15.53 4.80
C ASP A 246 24.58 14.69 3.52
N GLU A 247 23.58 14.72 2.65
CA GLU A 247 23.55 14.03 1.33
C GLU A 247 23.60 12.48 1.39
N LYS A 248 23.49 11.87 2.57
CA LYS A 248 23.56 10.42 2.70
C LYS A 248 22.24 9.70 2.37
N ILE A 249 21.11 10.45 2.38
CA ILE A 249 19.80 9.85 2.10
C ILE A 249 19.70 9.58 0.61
N THR A 250 19.67 8.31 0.22
CA THR A 250 19.47 7.91 -1.18
C THR A 250 18.01 7.75 -1.54
N HIS A 251 17.20 7.26 -0.58
CA HIS A 251 15.78 7.00 -0.79
C HIS A 251 14.95 7.47 0.40
N ILE A 252 13.77 8.02 0.08
CA ILE A 252 12.71 8.24 1.04
C ILE A 252 11.61 7.22 0.75
N LEU A 253 11.26 6.41 1.75
CA LEU A 253 10.14 5.49 1.71
C LEU A 253 8.98 6.09 2.49
N ALA A 254 7.78 6.06 1.95
CA ALA A 254 6.59 6.58 2.61
C ALA A 254 5.45 5.57 2.57
N ILE A 255 4.61 5.57 3.60
CA ILE A 255 3.46 4.64 3.69
C ILE A 255 2.37 4.92 2.66
N ASN A 256 2.34 6.13 2.08
CA ASN A 256 1.46 6.52 0.97
C ASN A 256 2.01 7.74 0.20
N ASP A 257 1.37 8.09 -0.93
CA ASP A 257 1.79 9.18 -1.80
C ASP A 257 1.65 10.58 -1.18
N LEU A 258 0.83 10.76 -0.15
CA LEU A 258 0.54 12.06 0.43
C LEU A 258 1.78 12.72 1.03
N TYR A 259 2.70 11.93 1.61
CA TYR A 259 3.99 12.44 2.09
C TYR A 259 4.78 13.11 0.98
N ILE A 260 4.77 12.51 -0.21
CA ILE A 260 5.50 13.04 -1.37
C ILE A 260 4.80 14.27 -1.92
N ASP A 261 3.45 14.30 -1.95
CA ASP A 261 2.68 15.47 -2.38
C ASP A 261 3.10 16.74 -1.58
N TYR A 262 3.30 16.61 -0.28
CA TYR A 262 3.70 17.73 0.58
C TYR A 262 5.22 17.97 0.67
N ALA A 263 6.04 16.99 0.26
CA ALA A 263 7.49 17.18 0.15
C ALA A 263 7.89 18.02 -1.07
N ILE A 264 7.17 17.89 -2.18
CA ILE A 264 7.49 18.51 -3.47
C ILE A 264 7.77 20.02 -3.37
N PRO A 265 6.90 20.86 -2.77
CA PRO A 265 7.16 22.31 -2.71
C PRO A 265 8.50 22.68 -2.04
N SER A 266 8.89 21.90 -1.03
CA SER A 266 10.18 22.10 -0.34
C SER A 266 11.35 21.62 -1.19
N LEU A 267 11.21 20.48 -1.87
CA LEU A 267 12.23 19.96 -2.76
C LEU A 267 12.44 20.88 -3.98
N GLU A 268 11.37 21.43 -4.55
CA GLU A 268 11.45 22.38 -5.68
C GLU A 268 12.06 23.72 -5.30
N SER A 269 11.72 24.26 -4.13
CA SER A 269 12.24 25.56 -3.68
C SER A 269 13.72 25.55 -3.31
N ASN A 270 14.25 24.36 -2.97
CA ASN A 270 15.62 24.19 -2.47
C ASN A 270 16.51 23.37 -3.42
N LEU A 271 16.10 23.23 -4.71
CA LEU A 271 16.85 22.45 -5.70
C LEU A 271 18.33 22.85 -5.83
N GLU A 272 18.64 24.14 -5.62
CA GLU A 272 20.02 24.65 -5.68
C GLU A 272 20.81 24.34 -4.39
N GLU A 273 20.11 24.12 -3.26
CA GLU A 273 20.71 23.81 -1.96
C GLU A 273 20.91 22.31 -1.76
N TYR A 274 20.00 21.47 -2.30
CA TYR A 274 20.12 20.01 -2.22
C TYR A 274 21.06 19.50 -3.32
N ARG A 275 22.22 18.99 -2.94
CA ARG A 275 23.18 18.40 -3.88
C ARG A 275 22.75 17.00 -4.35
N LEU A 276 22.02 16.26 -3.52
CA LEU A 276 21.44 14.97 -3.84
C LEU A 276 19.96 14.95 -3.46
N ILE A 277 19.09 14.79 -4.46
CA ILE A 277 17.67 14.63 -4.23
C ILE A 277 17.37 13.15 -4.03
N PRO A 278 16.86 12.73 -2.85
CA PRO A 278 16.51 11.34 -2.62
C PRO A 278 15.43 10.85 -3.59
N GLN A 279 15.53 9.60 -4.02
CA GLN A 279 14.48 8.93 -4.77
C GLN A 279 13.31 8.61 -3.83
N ASN A 280 12.11 9.05 -4.16
CA ASN A 280 10.93 8.82 -3.34
C ASN A 280 10.13 7.62 -3.86
N ILE A 281 9.80 6.69 -2.96
CA ILE A 281 8.98 5.50 -3.25
C ILE A 281 7.88 5.44 -2.20
N SER A 282 6.62 5.28 -2.64
CA SER A 282 5.50 5.12 -1.71
C SER A 282 4.92 3.70 -1.71
N ALA A 283 4.52 3.25 -0.53
CA ALA A 283 3.81 2.00 -0.27
C ALA A 283 2.29 2.23 -0.29
N GLY A 284 1.76 2.77 -1.39
CA GLY A 284 0.34 3.14 -1.63
C GLY A 284 0.19 4.64 -1.92
N ASP A 285 -0.99 5.17 -2.25
CA ASP A 285 -2.22 4.47 -2.63
C ASP A 285 -2.42 4.48 -4.15
N GLY A 286 -1.55 5.17 -4.90
CA GLY A 286 -1.65 5.30 -6.35
C GLY A 286 -2.51 6.49 -6.78
N SER A 287 -2.13 7.71 -6.37
CA SER A 287 -2.84 8.93 -6.78
C SER A 287 -2.48 9.38 -8.20
N LYS A 288 -3.38 10.13 -8.84
CA LYS A 288 -3.08 10.75 -10.15
C LYS A 288 -1.86 11.68 -10.08
N ALA A 289 -1.64 12.32 -8.95
CA ALA A 289 -0.48 13.19 -8.73
C ALA A 289 0.81 12.36 -8.72
N ALA A 290 0.82 11.21 -8.02
CA ALA A 290 1.94 10.28 -8.01
C ALA A 290 2.30 9.80 -9.42
N TYR A 291 1.31 9.37 -10.21
CA TYR A 291 1.58 8.93 -11.60
C TYR A 291 2.16 10.02 -12.49
N LYS A 292 1.68 11.27 -12.36
CA LYS A 292 2.26 12.40 -13.09
C LYS A 292 3.71 12.63 -12.73
N ARG A 293 4.06 12.56 -11.43
CA ARG A 293 5.44 12.73 -10.95
C ARG A 293 6.34 11.61 -11.45
N ILE A 294 5.90 10.35 -11.34
CA ILE A 294 6.64 9.20 -11.85
C ILE A 294 6.88 9.34 -13.36
N ASN A 295 5.84 9.68 -14.14
CA ASN A 295 5.95 9.85 -15.58
C ASN A 295 6.87 11.00 -16.01
N SER A 296 6.91 12.09 -15.24
CA SER A 296 7.78 13.23 -15.51
C SER A 296 9.17 13.11 -14.89
N GLY A 297 9.42 12.07 -14.07
CA GLY A 297 10.68 11.90 -13.34
C GLY A 297 10.87 12.92 -12.22
N GLN A 298 9.80 13.57 -11.73
CA GLN A 298 9.87 14.62 -10.71
C GLN A 298 9.75 14.03 -9.30
N PHE A 299 10.87 13.88 -8.62
CA PHE A 299 10.98 13.54 -7.18
C PHE A 299 10.35 12.22 -6.73
N GLN A 300 9.58 11.53 -7.56
CA GLN A 300 9.00 10.23 -7.22
C GLN A 300 9.42 9.17 -8.24
N LEU A 301 10.13 8.16 -7.75
CA LEU A 301 10.58 7.02 -8.54
C LEU A 301 9.44 6.03 -8.80
N ALA A 302 8.64 5.73 -7.76
CA ALA A 302 7.61 4.70 -7.88
C ALA A 302 6.52 4.84 -6.80
N THR A 303 5.41 4.14 -7.05
CA THR A 303 4.37 3.86 -6.05
C THR A 303 3.91 2.42 -6.16
N VAL A 304 3.53 1.81 -5.04
CA VAL A 304 2.87 0.50 -4.98
C VAL A 304 1.37 0.75 -4.80
N PRO A 305 0.61 0.92 -5.89
CA PRO A 305 -0.77 1.38 -5.81
C PRO A 305 -1.73 0.30 -5.34
N GLU A 306 -2.81 0.74 -4.73
CA GLU A 306 -4.02 -0.06 -4.59
C GLU A 306 -4.82 -0.05 -5.91
N PRO A 307 -5.44 -1.16 -6.32
CA PRO A 307 -6.36 -1.19 -7.45
C PRO A 307 -7.72 -0.61 -7.04
N LEU A 308 -7.77 0.72 -6.83
CA LEU A 308 -8.84 1.43 -6.12
C LEU A 308 -10.25 1.16 -6.68
N TYR A 309 -10.39 1.09 -7.99
CA TYR A 309 -11.69 0.78 -8.60
C TYR A 309 -12.08 -0.69 -8.40
N LEU A 310 -11.15 -1.62 -8.58
CA LEU A 310 -11.39 -3.04 -8.30
C LEU A 310 -11.81 -3.23 -6.84
N GLN A 311 -11.10 -2.60 -5.89
CA GLN A 311 -11.45 -2.68 -4.47
C GLN A 311 -12.80 -2.04 -4.16
N GLY A 312 -13.19 -0.97 -4.87
CA GLY A 312 -14.53 -0.41 -4.78
C GLY A 312 -15.62 -1.40 -5.24
N TRP A 313 -15.39 -2.12 -6.34
CA TRP A 313 -16.28 -3.20 -6.78
C TRP A 313 -16.29 -4.37 -5.81
N GLN A 314 -15.14 -4.75 -5.27
CA GLN A 314 -15.03 -5.78 -4.24
C GLN A 314 -15.84 -5.41 -2.98
N ILE A 315 -15.76 -4.16 -2.51
CA ILE A 315 -16.59 -3.67 -1.39
C ILE A 315 -18.07 -3.91 -1.66
N VAL A 316 -18.55 -3.63 -2.87
CA VAL A 316 -19.96 -3.82 -3.23
C VAL A 316 -20.32 -5.32 -3.25
N ASP A 317 -19.43 -6.19 -3.75
CA ASP A 317 -19.65 -7.65 -3.68
C ASP A 317 -19.68 -8.16 -2.24
N GLU A 318 -18.77 -7.70 -1.40
CA GLU A 318 -18.73 -8.08 0.02
C GLU A 318 -19.96 -7.58 0.79
N LEU A 319 -20.43 -6.37 0.51
CA LEU A 319 -21.72 -5.89 1.05
C LEU A 319 -22.88 -6.79 0.61
N ASN A 320 -22.92 -7.17 -0.67
CA ASN A 320 -23.95 -8.08 -1.17
C ASN A 320 -23.89 -9.45 -0.51
N ARG A 321 -22.69 -9.98 -0.26
CA ARG A 321 -22.50 -11.23 0.53
C ARG A 321 -23.04 -11.05 1.94
N ALA A 322 -22.70 -9.99 2.64
CA ALA A 322 -23.19 -9.69 3.97
C ALA A 322 -24.72 -9.61 4.03
N PHE A 323 -25.35 -8.92 3.09
CA PHE A 323 -26.82 -8.81 3.01
C PHE A 323 -27.49 -10.17 2.71
N ASN A 324 -26.78 -11.11 2.12
CA ASN A 324 -27.24 -12.48 1.90
C ASN A 324 -26.76 -13.47 2.99
N GLN A 325 -26.19 -12.96 4.10
CA GLN A 325 -25.68 -13.78 5.21
C GLN A 325 -24.62 -14.83 4.78
N MET A 326 -23.86 -14.51 3.74
CA MET A 326 -22.74 -15.31 3.28
C MET A 326 -21.44 -14.84 3.93
N PRO A 327 -20.43 -15.68 4.06
CA PRO A 327 -19.10 -15.22 4.52
C PRO A 327 -18.44 -14.31 3.47
N PRO A 328 -17.46 -13.48 3.88
CA PRO A 328 -16.60 -12.75 2.95
C PRO A 328 -15.92 -13.65 1.93
N SER A 329 -15.62 -13.13 0.75
CA SER A 329 -14.95 -13.89 -0.32
C SER A 329 -13.52 -14.31 0.05
N GLY A 330 -12.88 -13.54 0.93
CA GLY A 330 -11.47 -13.70 1.27
C GLY A 330 -10.50 -13.26 0.18
N TYR A 331 -10.99 -12.62 -0.88
CA TYR A 331 -10.13 -12.13 -1.95
C TYR A 331 -9.26 -10.95 -1.49
N SER A 332 -8.00 -10.95 -1.91
CA SER A 332 -7.09 -9.82 -1.82
C SER A 332 -6.39 -9.65 -3.16
N ALA A 333 -6.42 -8.45 -3.70
CA ALA A 333 -5.78 -8.15 -4.98
C ALA A 333 -4.26 -8.32 -4.88
N PRO A 334 -3.59 -8.85 -5.91
CA PRO A 334 -2.14 -8.94 -5.92
C PRO A 334 -1.48 -7.57 -5.97
N VAL A 335 -0.27 -7.49 -5.43
CA VAL A 335 0.54 -6.26 -5.43
C VAL A 335 0.94 -5.88 -6.84
N HIS A 336 0.84 -4.59 -7.17
CA HIS A 336 1.36 -4.00 -8.40
C HIS A 336 2.33 -2.87 -8.09
N LEU A 337 3.35 -2.70 -8.93
CA LEU A 337 4.35 -1.63 -8.81
C LEU A 337 4.32 -0.74 -10.05
N VAL A 338 4.12 0.56 -9.85
CA VAL A 338 4.18 1.56 -10.90
C VAL A 338 5.53 2.28 -10.85
N THR A 339 6.25 2.22 -11.97
CA THR A 339 7.57 2.80 -12.19
C THR A 339 7.55 3.63 -13.49
N PRO A 340 8.62 4.36 -13.83
CA PRO A 340 8.73 5.03 -15.12
C PRO A 340 8.54 4.09 -16.33
N ASP A 341 8.87 2.81 -16.19
CA ASP A 341 8.81 1.85 -17.30
C ASP A 341 7.37 1.45 -17.70
N ASN A 342 6.40 1.56 -16.79
CA ASN A 342 5.01 1.14 -17.05
C ASN A 342 3.95 2.24 -16.84
N VAL A 343 4.32 3.37 -16.24
CA VAL A 343 3.35 4.43 -15.90
C VAL A 343 2.68 5.05 -17.11
N GLU A 344 3.39 5.24 -18.22
CA GLU A 344 2.82 5.83 -19.44
C GLU A 344 1.74 4.92 -20.04
N GLU A 345 1.98 3.61 -20.09
CA GLU A 345 0.99 2.62 -20.53
C GLU A 345 -0.24 2.65 -19.62
N LEU A 346 -0.05 2.68 -18.31
CA LEU A 346 -1.15 2.71 -17.34
C LEU A 346 -2.00 3.98 -17.46
N ILE A 347 -1.38 5.15 -17.61
CA ILE A 347 -2.10 6.43 -17.79
C ILE A 347 -2.87 6.44 -19.11
N SER A 348 -2.24 5.99 -20.21
CA SER A 348 -2.86 6.01 -21.55
C SER A 348 -3.98 4.99 -21.70
N GLN A 349 -3.89 3.87 -21.00
CA GLN A 349 -4.89 2.79 -21.06
C GLN A 349 -6.06 2.97 -20.10
N SER A 350 -5.93 3.85 -19.10
CA SER A 350 -6.97 4.09 -18.10
C SER A 350 -7.65 5.43 -18.33
N ASP A 351 -8.97 5.43 -18.63
CA ASP A 351 -9.80 6.65 -18.68
C ASP A 351 -9.74 7.45 -17.37
N LYS A 352 -9.29 6.82 -16.31
CA LYS A 352 -9.23 7.36 -14.96
C LYS A 352 -7.86 7.95 -14.61
N GLY A 353 -6.82 7.62 -15.40
CA GLY A 353 -5.45 8.07 -15.21
C GLY A 353 -4.83 7.57 -13.89
N ILE A 354 -5.23 6.37 -13.45
CA ILE A 354 -4.68 5.61 -12.31
C ILE A 354 -4.66 4.13 -12.65
N TYR A 355 -3.93 3.33 -11.87
CA TYR A 355 -3.93 1.88 -12.00
C TYR A 355 -5.33 1.30 -11.82
N ASP A 356 -5.79 0.60 -12.84
CA ASP A 356 -7.06 -0.11 -12.86
C ASP A 356 -6.85 -1.39 -13.68
N PRO A 357 -6.72 -2.58 -13.07
CA PRO A 357 -6.32 -3.79 -13.76
C PRO A 357 -7.36 -4.18 -14.83
N LYS A 358 -6.86 -4.43 -16.05
CA LYS A 358 -7.69 -4.89 -17.19
C LYS A 358 -7.79 -6.41 -17.21
N ASN A 359 -8.22 -7.00 -16.10
CA ASN A 359 -8.30 -8.45 -15.91
C ASN A 359 -9.73 -9.02 -16.03
N GLY A 360 -10.74 -8.19 -16.33
CA GLY A 360 -12.12 -8.62 -16.50
C GLY A 360 -12.93 -8.69 -15.19
N TYR A 361 -12.49 -8.06 -14.11
CA TYR A 361 -13.16 -8.11 -12.81
C TYR A 361 -14.60 -7.53 -12.85
N ARG A 362 -14.83 -6.47 -13.64
CA ARG A 362 -16.16 -5.84 -13.75
C ARG A 362 -17.19 -6.81 -14.31
N GLU A 363 -16.83 -7.47 -15.39
CA GLU A 363 -17.66 -8.49 -16.03
C GLU A 363 -17.90 -9.68 -15.11
N ALA A 364 -16.88 -10.10 -14.34
CA ALA A 364 -16.99 -11.18 -13.37
C ALA A 364 -17.98 -10.84 -12.26
N TYR A 365 -17.86 -9.67 -11.63
CA TYR A 365 -18.81 -9.23 -10.59
C TYR A 365 -20.23 -9.03 -11.15
N LEU A 366 -20.38 -8.42 -12.32
CA LEU A 366 -21.70 -8.27 -12.96
C LEU A 366 -22.38 -9.62 -13.24
N LYS A 367 -21.61 -10.62 -13.64
CA LYS A 367 -22.12 -11.98 -13.85
C LYS A 367 -22.57 -12.64 -12.56
N ILE A 368 -21.89 -12.39 -11.45
CA ILE A 368 -22.30 -12.86 -10.12
C ILE A 368 -23.61 -12.17 -9.70
N TRP A 369 -23.68 -10.84 -9.82
CA TRP A 369 -24.80 -10.05 -9.32
C TRP A 369 -26.07 -10.19 -10.12
N LYS A 370 -25.96 -10.45 -11.43
CA LYS A 370 -27.07 -10.61 -12.37
C LYS A 370 -26.94 -11.93 -13.12
N PRO A 371 -27.14 -13.08 -12.43
CA PRO A 371 -27.10 -14.38 -13.10
C PRO A 371 -28.19 -14.41 -14.18
N GLN A 372 -27.84 -14.94 -15.37
CA GLN A 372 -28.75 -15.10 -16.50
C GLN A 372 -29.80 -16.17 -16.22
#